data_ec582d1cc23942df03355341c7f2a305
#
_entry.id   ec582d1cc23942df03355341c7f2a305
#
_cell.length_a   1.000
_cell.length_b   1.000
_cell.length_c   1.000
_cell.angle_alpha   90.00
_cell.angle_beta   90.00
_cell.angle_gamma   90.00
#
_symmetry.space_group_name_H-M   'P 1'
#
loop_
_entity.id
_entity.type
_entity.pdbx_description
1 polymer ?
#
loop_
_entity_poly.entity_id
_entity_poly.type
_entity_poly.pdbx_seq_one_letter_code
_entity_poly.pdbx_strand_id
1 'polypeptide(L)' 'MKLADQFSKSVPQKWNYGDRVFAKWEGVPLVGMVIRQNEFGVLIHADLPLGADEGRQVVYCNPKTVRKLVVLQD' A
#
# COMPACT_ATOMS: atom_id res chain seq x y z
N MET A 1 10.37 -14.69 23.67
CA MET A 1 9.80 -14.81 23.54
C MET A 1 9.12 -14.74 22.57
N LYS A 2 8.54 -14.41 22.41
CA LYS A 2 7.73 -14.45 21.63
C LYS A 2 7.26 -13.26 21.07
N LEU A 3 7.74 -12.12 21.31
CA LEU A 3 7.31 -10.89 20.72
C LEU A 3 7.46 -10.91 19.24
N ALA A 4 8.59 -11.35 18.79
CA ALA A 4 8.83 -11.38 17.37
C ALA A 4 7.86 -12.28 16.68
N ASP A 5 7.56 -13.38 17.29
CA ASP A 5 6.63 -14.27 16.70
C ASP A 5 5.27 -13.66 16.60
N GLN A 6 4.90 -12.92 17.57
CA GLN A 6 3.59 -12.32 17.54
C GLN A 6 3.49 -11.32 16.42
N PHE A 7 4.53 -10.55 16.24
CA PHE A 7 4.50 -9.60 15.18
C PHE A 7 4.43 -10.28 13.85
N SER A 8 5.19 -11.31 13.68
CA SER A 8 5.31 -11.87 12.36
C SER A 8 4.04 -12.50 11.90
N LYS A 9 3.21 -12.96 12.80
CA LYS A 9 2.07 -13.64 12.31
C LYS A 9 0.78 -13.06 12.74
N SER A 10 0.80 -12.17 13.63
CA SER A 10 -0.43 -11.83 14.23
C SER A 10 -1.19 -10.77 13.50
N VAL A 11 -0.56 -10.00 12.69
CA VAL A 11 -1.26 -8.85 12.21
C VAL A 11 -1.34 -8.83 10.74
N PRO A 12 -2.43 -9.30 10.20
CA PRO A 12 -2.64 -9.08 8.79
C PRO A 12 -2.71 -7.58 8.62
N GLN A 13 -1.96 -7.08 7.70
CA GLN A 13 -1.97 -5.66 7.46
C GLN A 13 -3.33 -5.26 6.96
N LYS A 14 -3.96 -4.38 7.67
CA LYS A 14 -5.21 -3.84 7.23
C LYS A 14 -5.05 -2.38 6.96
N TRP A 15 -5.46 -1.99 5.77
CA TRP A 15 -5.33 -0.61 5.34
C TRP A 15 -6.70 0.00 5.22
N ASN A 16 -6.81 1.26 5.59
CA ASN A 16 -8.09 1.95 5.59
C ASN A 16 -8.09 3.07 4.59
N TYR A 17 -9.29 3.43 4.17
CA TYR A 17 -9.47 4.55 3.28
C TYR A 17 -8.73 5.78 3.83
N GLY A 18 -7.96 6.41 2.98
CA GLY A 18 -7.26 7.62 3.36
C GLY A 18 -5.83 7.41 3.81
N ASP A 19 -5.42 6.17 4.05
CA ASP A 19 -4.05 5.95 4.48
C ASP A 19 -3.10 6.31 3.35
N ARG A 20 -2.06 7.06 3.69
CA ARG A 20 -1.03 7.39 2.70
C ARG A 20 0.00 6.29 2.73
N VAL A 21 0.33 5.76 1.58
CA VAL A 21 1.18 4.58 1.51
C VAL A 21 2.17 4.67 0.36
N PHE A 22 3.21 3.87 0.49
CA PHE A 22 4.15 3.58 -0.56
C PHE A 22 3.95 2.12 -0.94
N ALA A 23 3.94 1.83 -2.20
CA ALA A 23 3.71 0.46 -2.66
C ALA A 23 4.37 0.24 -4.00
N LYS A 24 4.30 -0.99 -4.48
CA LYS A 24 4.76 -1.31 -5.80
C LYS A 24 3.64 -1.98 -6.56
N TRP A 25 3.48 -1.60 -7.79
CA TRP A 25 2.51 -2.21 -8.67
C TRP A 25 3.26 -2.73 -9.89
N GLU A 26 3.29 -4.07 -10.03
CA GLU A 26 4.03 -4.71 -11.12
C GLU A 26 5.44 -4.16 -11.23
N GLY A 27 6.09 -4.03 -10.07
CA GLY A 27 7.45 -3.56 -10.04
C GLY A 27 7.62 -2.06 -10.10
N VAL A 28 6.56 -1.32 -10.30
CA VAL A 28 6.63 0.13 -10.40
C VAL A 28 6.34 0.73 -9.04
N PRO A 29 7.27 1.50 -8.47
CA PRO A 29 7.01 2.12 -7.17
C PRO A 29 6.01 3.25 -7.29
N LEU A 30 5.20 3.41 -6.27
CA LEU A 30 4.20 4.45 -6.28
C LEU A 30 3.93 4.94 -4.86
N VAL A 31 3.42 6.14 -4.79
CA VAL A 31 2.91 6.71 -3.56
C VAL A 31 1.45 7.07 -3.83
N GLY A 32 0.61 6.80 -2.88
CA GLY A 32 -0.78 7.12 -3.08
C GLY A 32 -1.61 6.96 -1.82
N MET A 33 -2.90 6.96 -2.02
CA MET A 33 -3.85 6.89 -0.93
C MET A 33 -4.67 5.62 -1.08
N VAL A 34 -4.87 4.93 0.03
CA VAL A 34 -5.65 3.71 0.03
C VAL A 34 -7.12 4.07 -0.16
N ILE A 35 -7.78 3.34 -1.05
CA ILE A 35 -9.20 3.46 -1.24
C ILE A 35 -9.91 2.37 -0.44
N ARG A 36 -9.42 1.15 -0.51
CA ARG A 36 -9.99 0.05 0.25
C ARG A 36 -9.08 -1.16 0.11
N GLN A 37 -9.38 -2.16 0.90
CA GLN A 37 -8.67 -3.42 0.83
C GLN A 37 -9.68 -4.54 0.75
N ASN A 38 -9.45 -5.49 -0.12
CA ASN A 38 -10.32 -6.64 -0.23
C ASN A 38 -9.49 -7.84 -0.64
N GLU A 39 -10.14 -8.90 -1.10
CA GLU A 39 -9.43 -10.13 -1.43
C GLU A 39 -8.50 -9.97 -2.61
N PHE A 40 -8.67 -8.95 -3.41
CA PHE A 40 -7.79 -8.74 -4.53
C PHE A 40 -6.55 -7.94 -4.15
N GLY A 41 -6.54 -7.36 -2.99
CA GLY A 41 -5.40 -6.59 -2.53
C GLY A 41 -5.82 -5.25 -1.99
N VAL A 42 -4.88 -4.32 -2.01
CA VAL A 42 -5.12 -2.97 -1.52
C VAL A 42 -5.31 -2.09 -2.74
N LEU A 43 -6.47 -1.48 -2.84
CA LEU A 43 -6.75 -0.59 -3.95
C LEU A 43 -6.22 0.79 -3.60
N ILE A 44 -5.34 1.29 -4.43
CA ILE A 44 -4.64 2.53 -4.15
C ILE A 44 -4.82 3.50 -5.29
N HIS A 45 -5.09 4.74 -4.95
CA HIS A 45 -5.11 5.82 -5.94
C HIS A 45 -3.75 6.48 -5.88
N ALA A 46 -2.94 6.24 -6.90
CA ALA A 46 -1.60 6.78 -6.94
C ALA A 46 -1.64 8.28 -7.19
N ASP A 47 -0.64 8.97 -6.67
CA ASP A 47 -0.58 10.41 -6.84
C ASP A 47 -0.29 10.79 -8.29
N LEU A 48 0.43 9.95 -9.00
CA LEU A 48 0.80 10.24 -10.38
C LEU A 48 0.40 9.07 -11.25
N PRO A 49 0.13 9.31 -12.52
CA PRO A 49 -0.18 8.22 -13.43
C PRO A 49 0.96 7.22 -13.48
N LEU A 50 0.61 5.96 -13.68
CA LEU A 50 1.56 4.89 -13.60
C LEU A 50 1.88 4.32 -14.96
N GLY A 51 3.16 4.10 -15.20
CA GLY A 51 3.60 3.37 -16.35
C GLY A 51 3.21 3.98 -17.65
N ALA A 52 3.18 3.14 -18.65
CA ALA A 52 2.85 3.59 -19.98
C ALA A 52 1.37 3.67 -20.24
N ASP A 53 0.57 3.15 -19.32
CA ASP A 53 -0.88 3.24 -19.48
C ASP A 53 -1.29 4.60 -19.03
N GLU A 54 -1.22 5.50 -19.96
CA GLU A 54 -1.47 6.85 -19.58
C GLU A 54 -2.77 6.95 -18.83
N GLY A 55 -2.76 7.63 -17.77
CA GLY A 55 -3.94 7.86 -16.98
C GLY A 55 -4.26 6.82 -15.93
N ARG A 56 -3.55 5.73 -15.91
CA ARG A 56 -3.87 4.72 -14.90
C ARG A 56 -3.34 5.18 -13.56
N GLN A 57 -4.23 5.39 -12.64
CA GLN A 57 -3.83 5.81 -11.31
C GLN A 57 -4.43 4.97 -10.19
N VAL A 58 -5.40 4.11 -10.49
CA VAL A 58 -6.02 3.30 -9.44
C VAL A 58 -5.66 1.85 -9.72
N VAL A 59 -4.94 1.23 -8.80
CA VAL A 59 -4.45 -0.13 -8.99
C VAL A 59 -4.54 -0.90 -7.70
N TYR A 60 -4.59 -2.22 -7.84
CA TYR A 60 -4.52 -3.12 -6.70
C TYR A 60 -3.06 -3.50 -6.48
N CYS A 61 -2.62 -3.38 -5.24
CA CYS A 61 -1.27 -3.77 -4.88
C CYS A 61 -1.32 -4.89 -3.86
N ASN A 62 -0.28 -5.71 -3.88
CA ASN A 62 -0.16 -6.78 -2.93
C ASN A 62 0.02 -6.17 -1.54
N PRO A 63 -0.81 -6.54 -0.58
CA PRO A 63 -0.69 -5.94 0.76
C PRO A 63 0.69 -6.08 1.35
N LYS A 64 1.41 -7.11 0.97
CA LYS A 64 2.74 -7.32 1.53
C LYS A 64 3.73 -6.29 1.05
N THR A 65 3.44 -5.61 -0.04
CA THR A 65 4.36 -4.61 -0.56
C THR A 65 3.96 -3.20 -0.16
N VAL A 66 2.85 -3.05 0.54
CA VAL A 66 2.36 -1.73 0.91
C VAL A 66 3.00 -1.34 2.24
N ARG A 67 3.50 -0.12 2.32
CA ARG A 67 4.11 0.40 3.52
C ARG A 67 3.51 1.74 3.85
N LYS A 68 3.34 1.98 5.11
CA LYS A 68 2.79 3.26 5.53
C LYS A 68 3.77 4.37 5.23
N LEU A 69 3.24 5.43 4.65
CA LEU A 69 4.08 6.58 4.34
C LEU A 69 4.07 7.50 5.56
N VAL A 70 5.22 7.68 6.14
CA VAL A 70 5.34 8.48 7.33
C VAL A 70 6.08 9.75 6.99
N VAL A 71 5.49 10.86 7.35
CA VAL A 71 6.13 12.14 7.11
C VAL A 71 6.84 12.55 8.37
N LEU A 72 8.12 12.74 8.26
CA LEU A 72 8.89 13.18 9.41
C LEU A 72 8.78 14.67 9.54
N GLN A 73 8.44 15.10 10.71
CA GLN A 73 8.33 16.52 10.94
C GLN A 73 9.20 16.91 12.07
N ASP A 74 9.76 18.04 11.98
CA ASP A 74 10.64 18.49 13.04
C ASP A 74 9.96 19.29 14.08
#